data_909e0e77fd77632d07467daa6f779526
#
_entry.id   909e0e77fd77632d07467daa6f779526
#
_cell.length_a   1.000
_cell.length_b   1.000
_cell.length_c   1.000
_cell.angle_alpha   90.00
_cell.angle_beta   90.00
_cell.angle_gamma   90.00
#
_symmetry.space_group_name_H-M   'P 1'
#
loop_
_entity.id
_entity.type
_entity.pdbx_description
1 polymer ?
#
loop_
_entity_poly.entity_id
_entity_poly.type
_entity_poly.pdbx_seq_one_letter_code
_entity_poly.pdbx_strand_id
1 'polypeptide(L)'
;MIALLKNDDAGKLVLRLTLGVLMLFHGVAKILNPGSLNYIAGQLNHAGLPEFLVYGVFIGEVIAALLLIAGIYCRYAGLIIVINMLFAIGLVHMEHLFLLTPNGGWRLELQAFYLFGGLTVALLGSGRFAFKRD
;
A
#
# COMPACT_ATOMS: atom_id res chain seq x y z
N MET A 1 -9.71 -32.51 -2.73
CA MET A 1 -8.55 -31.59 -2.58
C MET A 1 -8.83 -30.22 -3.21
N ILE A 2 -9.16 -30.14 -4.50
CA ILE A 2 -9.43 -28.85 -5.17
C ILE A 2 -10.60 -28.10 -4.54
N ALA A 3 -11.62 -28.78 -4.06
CA ALA A 3 -12.77 -28.14 -3.40
C ALA A 3 -12.37 -27.37 -2.14
N LEU A 4 -11.35 -27.82 -1.40
CA LEU A 4 -10.83 -27.13 -0.23
C LEU A 4 -10.12 -25.83 -0.57
N LEU A 5 -9.59 -25.72 -1.81
CA LEU A 5 -8.93 -24.52 -2.31
C LEU A 5 -9.91 -23.47 -2.87
N LYS A 6 -11.17 -23.85 -3.08
CA LYS A 6 -12.22 -22.91 -3.50
C LYS A 6 -12.78 -22.16 -2.29
N ASN A 7 -11.99 -21.23 -1.79
CA ASN A 7 -12.37 -20.44 -0.61
C ASN A 7 -12.02 -18.97 -0.83
N ASP A 8 -12.92 -18.26 -1.47
CA ASP A 8 -12.74 -16.86 -1.83
C ASP A 8 -12.56 -15.97 -0.59
N ASP A 9 -13.30 -16.26 0.48
CA ASP A 9 -13.21 -15.49 1.71
C ASP A 9 -11.85 -15.65 2.39
N ALA A 10 -11.30 -16.86 2.40
CA ALA A 10 -9.95 -17.09 2.91
C ALA A 10 -8.90 -16.40 2.03
N GLY A 11 -9.06 -16.44 0.71
CA GLY A 11 -8.20 -15.71 -0.21
C GLY A 11 -8.19 -14.20 0.03
N LYS A 12 -9.36 -13.62 0.22
CA LYS A 12 -9.50 -12.20 0.56
C LYS A 12 -8.86 -11.86 1.90
N LEU A 13 -9.00 -12.73 2.90
CA LEU A 13 -8.36 -12.55 4.20
C LEU A 13 -6.83 -12.57 4.07
N VAL A 14 -6.26 -13.55 3.37
CA VAL A 14 -4.82 -13.66 3.15
C VAL A 14 -4.30 -12.41 2.44
N LEU A 15 -4.95 -11.98 1.36
CA LEU A 15 -4.57 -10.79 0.62
C LEU A 15 -4.57 -9.55 1.51
N ARG A 16 -5.63 -9.33 2.25
CA ARG A 16 -5.81 -8.20 3.16
C ARG A 16 -4.74 -8.14 4.24
N LEU A 17 -4.51 -9.28 4.92
CA LEU A 17 -3.52 -9.36 6.00
C LEU A 17 -2.11 -9.18 5.47
N THR A 18 -1.78 -9.81 4.34
CA THR A 18 -0.47 -9.66 3.72
C THR A 18 -0.21 -8.21 3.35
N LEU A 19 -1.13 -7.59 2.62
CA LEU A 19 -1.00 -6.21 2.18
C LEU A 19 -0.92 -5.24 3.37
N GLY A 20 -1.81 -5.41 4.35
CA GLY A 20 -1.87 -4.54 5.53
C GLY A 20 -0.65 -4.68 6.42
N VAL A 21 -0.24 -5.89 6.74
CA VAL A 21 0.93 -6.12 7.61
C VAL A 21 2.21 -5.62 6.95
N LEU A 22 2.45 -5.96 5.69
CA LEU A 22 3.66 -5.53 4.98
C LEU A 22 3.69 -4.01 4.80
N MET A 23 2.55 -3.39 4.48
CA MET A 23 2.47 -1.94 4.37
C MET A 23 2.72 -1.25 5.71
N LEU A 24 2.23 -1.83 6.80
CA LEU A 24 2.43 -1.29 8.15
C LEU A 24 3.91 -1.21 8.53
N PHE A 25 4.73 -2.18 8.11
CA PHE A 25 6.18 -2.11 8.32
C PHE A 25 6.77 -0.83 7.73
N HIS A 26 6.35 -0.44 6.54
CA HIS A 26 6.79 0.81 5.91
C HIS A 26 6.35 2.04 6.69
N GLY A 27 5.11 2.06 7.15
CA GLY A 27 4.59 3.17 7.95
C GLY A 27 5.29 3.32 9.30
N VAL A 28 5.50 2.21 10.00
CA VAL A 28 6.21 2.20 11.28
C VAL A 28 7.67 2.63 11.11
N ALA A 29 8.34 2.16 10.04
CA ALA A 29 9.71 2.57 9.75
C ALA A 29 9.83 4.09 9.58
N LYS A 30 8.85 4.75 8.96
CA LYS A 30 8.83 6.21 8.79
C LYS A 30 8.56 6.95 10.09
N ILE A 31 7.76 6.38 10.99
CA ILE A 31 7.56 6.94 12.34
C ILE A 31 8.87 6.90 13.13
N LEU A 32 9.60 5.78 13.04
CA LEU A 32 10.85 5.58 13.77
C LEU A 32 12.05 6.30 13.15
N ASN A 33 11.96 6.65 11.86
CA ASN A 33 13.03 7.30 11.11
C ASN A 33 12.50 8.53 10.34
N PRO A 34 12.38 9.68 11.02
CA PRO A 34 11.82 10.90 10.40
C PRO A 34 12.61 11.43 9.20
N GLY A 35 13.85 11.00 8.98
CA GLY A 35 14.65 11.39 7.83
C GLY A 35 13.99 11.05 6.49
N SER A 36 13.24 9.95 6.44
CA SER A 36 12.44 9.56 5.26
C SER A 36 11.38 10.61 4.91
N LEU A 37 10.74 11.19 5.92
CA LEU A 37 9.74 12.23 5.73
C LEU A 37 10.35 13.52 5.19
N ASN A 38 11.53 13.89 5.65
CA ASN A 38 12.26 15.06 5.15
C ASN A 38 12.59 14.91 3.67
N TYR A 39 13.00 13.71 3.25
CA TYR A 39 13.26 13.42 1.85
C TYR A 39 12.01 13.56 1.00
N ILE A 40 10.88 13.01 1.43
CA ILE A 40 9.61 13.09 0.72
C ILE A 40 9.11 14.55 0.66
N ALA A 41 9.25 15.31 1.76
CA ALA A 41 8.91 16.72 1.80
C ALA A 41 9.71 17.52 0.77
N GLY A 42 11.01 17.22 0.62
CA GLY A 42 11.84 17.80 -0.43
C GLY A 42 11.35 17.49 -1.84
N GLN A 43 10.92 16.25 -2.09
CA GLN A 43 10.36 15.86 -3.39
C GLN A 43 9.03 16.57 -3.67
N LEU A 44 8.20 16.77 -2.66
CA LEU A 44 6.96 17.55 -2.79
C LEU A 44 7.28 19.00 -3.18
N ASN A 45 8.26 19.62 -2.53
CA ASN A 45 8.71 20.97 -2.86
C ASN A 45 9.17 21.08 -4.32
N HIS A 46 9.99 20.14 -4.78
CA HIS A 46 10.45 20.12 -6.17
C HIS A 46 9.29 19.98 -7.17
N ALA A 47 8.23 19.29 -6.79
CA ALA A 47 7.03 19.13 -7.61
C ALA A 47 6.07 20.32 -7.52
N GLY A 48 6.37 21.34 -6.69
CA GLY A 48 5.48 22.46 -6.47
C GLY A 48 4.27 22.15 -5.60
N LEU A 49 4.33 21.08 -4.80
CA LEU A 49 3.24 20.65 -3.93
C LEU A 49 3.50 21.05 -2.48
N PRO A 50 2.43 21.27 -1.67
CA PRO A 50 2.59 21.61 -0.26
C PRO A 50 3.30 20.52 0.54
N GLU A 51 4.22 20.92 1.42
CA GLU A 51 4.97 19.96 2.25
C GLU A 51 4.11 19.16 3.22
N PHE A 52 2.99 19.71 3.68
CA PHE A 52 2.13 19.01 4.62
C PHE A 52 1.57 17.70 4.04
N LEU A 53 1.56 17.53 2.72
CA LEU A 53 1.14 16.29 2.06
C LEU A 53 2.03 15.10 2.45
N VAL A 54 3.22 15.35 2.98
CA VAL A 54 4.11 14.29 3.49
C VAL A 54 3.41 13.42 4.53
N TYR A 55 2.54 13.99 5.33
CA TYR A 55 1.77 13.25 6.34
C TYR A 55 0.70 12.33 5.74
N GLY A 56 0.37 12.53 4.48
CA GLY A 56 -0.50 11.62 3.73
C GLY A 56 0.05 10.20 3.63
N VAL A 57 1.37 10.04 3.71
CA VAL A 57 2.04 8.74 3.79
C VAL A 57 1.48 7.89 4.94
N PHE A 58 1.22 8.50 6.10
CA PHE A 58 0.68 7.77 7.24
C PHE A 58 -0.77 7.34 7.04
N ILE A 59 -1.54 8.07 6.25
CA ILE A 59 -2.89 7.64 5.88
C ILE A 59 -2.83 6.36 5.05
N GLY A 60 -1.91 6.27 4.08
CA GLY A 60 -1.74 5.08 3.24
C GLY A 60 -1.04 3.93 3.95
N GLU A 61 0.02 4.21 4.69
CA GLU A 61 0.91 3.17 5.23
C GLU A 61 0.58 2.76 6.67
N VAL A 62 -0.17 3.54 7.40
CA VAL A 62 -0.58 3.21 8.78
C VAL A 62 -2.09 3.02 8.86
N ILE A 63 -2.87 4.05 8.58
CA ILE A 63 -4.33 4.01 8.77
C ILE A 63 -4.97 2.98 7.83
N ALA A 64 -4.69 3.05 6.54
CA ALA A 64 -5.25 2.10 5.57
C ALA A 64 -4.77 0.67 5.87
N ALA A 65 -3.50 0.50 6.28
CA ALA A 65 -2.95 -0.79 6.65
C ALA A 65 -3.70 -1.39 7.84
N LEU A 66 -3.95 -0.61 8.89
CA LEU A 66 -4.71 -1.06 10.07
C LEU A 66 -6.16 -1.40 9.72
N LEU A 67 -6.79 -0.62 8.85
CA LEU A 67 -8.15 -0.90 8.37
C LEU A 67 -8.21 -2.23 7.62
N LEU A 68 -7.21 -2.53 6.80
CA LEU A 68 -7.12 -3.81 6.09
C LEU A 68 -6.94 -4.98 7.05
N ILE A 69 -6.07 -4.83 8.06
CA ILE A 69 -5.84 -5.87 9.05
C ILE A 69 -7.12 -6.15 9.84
N ALA A 70 -7.79 -5.11 10.31
CA ALA A 70 -9.04 -5.23 11.05
C ALA A 70 -10.22 -5.70 10.18
N GLY A 71 -10.18 -5.42 8.90
CA GLY A 71 -11.31 -5.70 8.01
C GLY A 71 -12.43 -4.68 8.14
N ILE A 72 -12.07 -3.39 8.11
CA ILE A 72 -13.01 -2.28 8.21
C ILE A 72 -12.76 -1.35 7.03
N TYR A 73 -13.83 -0.98 6.29
CA TYR A 73 -13.75 -0.12 5.12
C TYR A 73 -12.66 -0.54 4.13
N CYS A 74 -12.55 -1.85 3.87
CA CYS A 74 -11.45 -2.44 3.10
C CYS A 74 -11.35 -1.88 1.68
N ARG A 75 -12.48 -1.63 1.02
CA ARG A 75 -12.48 -1.05 -0.33
C ARG A 75 -11.85 0.34 -0.34
N TYR A 76 -12.21 1.19 0.61
CA TYR A 76 -11.63 2.52 0.74
C TYR A 76 -10.15 2.45 1.11
N ALA A 77 -9.80 1.56 2.04
CA ALA A 77 -8.39 1.35 2.41
C ALA A 77 -7.56 0.91 1.20
N GLY A 78 -8.08 0.00 0.39
CA GLY A 78 -7.43 -0.42 -0.85
C GLY A 78 -7.20 0.74 -1.82
N LEU A 79 -8.20 1.59 -2.02
CA LEU A 79 -8.08 2.79 -2.87
C LEU A 79 -7.06 3.79 -2.31
N ILE A 80 -7.02 3.98 -1.00
CA ILE A 80 -6.03 4.85 -0.36
C ILE A 80 -4.61 4.33 -0.64
N ILE A 81 -4.40 3.01 -0.57
CA ILE A 81 -3.11 2.40 -0.91
C ILE A 81 -2.75 2.65 -2.38
N VAL A 82 -3.70 2.50 -3.30
CA VAL A 82 -3.48 2.80 -4.72
C VAL A 82 -3.00 4.24 -4.89
N ILE A 83 -3.69 5.21 -4.29
CA ILE A 83 -3.34 6.62 -4.36
C ILE A 83 -1.95 6.85 -3.75
N ASN A 84 -1.67 6.27 -2.59
CA ASN A 84 -0.37 6.38 -1.93
C ASN A 84 0.76 5.85 -2.81
N MET A 85 0.55 4.72 -3.48
CA MET A 85 1.56 4.16 -4.39
C MET A 85 1.74 4.99 -5.66
N LEU A 86 0.70 5.58 -6.20
CA LEU A 86 0.82 6.49 -7.34
C LEU A 86 1.66 7.71 -6.97
N PHE A 87 1.46 8.29 -5.79
CA PHE A 87 2.31 9.38 -5.30
C PHE A 87 3.75 8.92 -5.06
N ALA A 88 3.95 7.75 -4.46
CA ALA A 88 5.28 7.21 -4.21
C ALA A 88 6.06 7.00 -5.52
N ILE A 89 5.43 6.43 -6.53
CA ILE A 89 6.04 6.23 -7.84
C ILE A 89 6.31 7.57 -8.51
N GLY A 90 5.33 8.46 -8.54
CA GLY A 90 5.42 9.73 -9.25
C GLY A 90 6.41 10.72 -8.63
N LEU A 91 6.55 10.74 -7.30
CA LEU A 91 7.42 11.69 -6.60
C LEU A 91 8.82 11.16 -6.32
N VAL A 92 8.95 9.89 -6.02
CA VAL A 92 10.19 9.34 -5.46
C VAL A 92 10.88 8.35 -6.39
N HIS A 93 10.12 7.61 -7.18
CA HIS A 93 10.61 6.43 -7.90
C HIS A 93 10.57 6.55 -9.43
N MET A 94 10.24 7.72 -10.00
CA MET A 94 10.13 7.86 -11.46
C MET A 94 11.42 7.52 -12.19
N GLU A 95 12.56 7.80 -11.60
CA GLU A 95 13.88 7.47 -12.19
C GLU A 95 14.12 5.95 -12.29
N HIS A 96 13.39 5.16 -11.53
CA HIS A 96 13.49 3.69 -11.52
C HIS A 96 12.51 3.01 -12.47
N LEU A 97 11.65 3.76 -13.16
CA LEU A 97 10.52 3.23 -13.94
C LEU A 97 10.95 2.23 -15.01
N PHE A 98 12.11 2.43 -15.62
CA PHE A 98 12.62 1.55 -16.68
C PHE A 98 13.88 0.79 -16.26
N LEU A 99 14.13 0.66 -14.94
CA LEU A 99 15.31 -0.01 -14.42
C LEU A 99 14.98 -1.39 -13.86
N LEU A 100 15.97 -2.27 -13.93
CA LEU A 100 15.90 -3.60 -13.32
C LEU A 100 16.81 -3.66 -12.09
N THR A 101 16.49 -4.57 -11.17
CA THR A 101 17.39 -4.88 -10.06
C THR A 101 18.54 -5.78 -10.54
N PRO A 102 19.64 -5.92 -9.75
CA PRO A 102 20.73 -6.85 -10.10
C PRO A 102 20.26 -8.30 -10.33
N ASN A 103 19.16 -8.69 -9.71
CA ASN A 103 18.58 -10.03 -9.84
C ASN A 103 17.60 -10.17 -11.02
N GLY A 104 17.43 -9.12 -11.83
CA GLY A 104 16.58 -9.13 -13.02
C GLY A 104 15.13 -8.72 -12.80
N GLY A 105 14.72 -8.41 -11.57
CA GLY A 105 13.37 -7.92 -11.28
C GLY A 105 13.21 -6.44 -11.64
N TRP A 106 11.97 -6.01 -11.85
CA TRP A 106 11.68 -4.60 -12.06
C TRP A 106 11.91 -3.81 -10.76
N ARG A 107 12.56 -2.67 -10.83
CA ARG A 107 12.84 -1.85 -9.64
C ARG A 107 11.62 -1.40 -8.88
N LEU A 108 10.50 -1.24 -9.55
CA LEU A 108 9.22 -0.83 -8.95
C LEU A 108 8.31 -2.02 -8.61
N GLU A 109 8.81 -3.24 -8.62
CA GLU A 109 7.97 -4.42 -8.38
C GLU A 109 7.23 -4.39 -7.04
N LEU A 110 7.87 -3.89 -5.98
CA LEU A 110 7.25 -3.79 -4.66
C LEU A 110 6.09 -2.77 -4.69
N GLN A 111 6.34 -1.58 -5.20
CA GLN A 111 5.32 -0.54 -5.32
C GLN A 111 4.16 -0.96 -6.22
N ALA A 112 4.48 -1.64 -7.33
CA ALA A 112 3.47 -2.18 -8.23
C ALA A 112 2.62 -3.25 -7.54
N PHE A 113 3.24 -4.12 -6.75
CA PHE A 113 2.52 -5.16 -6.00
C PHE A 113 1.57 -4.55 -4.98
N TYR A 114 1.99 -3.52 -4.26
CA TYR A 114 1.11 -2.79 -3.34
C TYR A 114 -0.02 -2.08 -4.08
N LEU A 115 0.29 -1.45 -5.20
CA LEU A 115 -0.71 -0.73 -6.00
C LEU A 115 -1.81 -1.68 -6.48
N PHE A 116 -1.41 -2.75 -7.17
CA PHE A 116 -2.37 -3.73 -7.70
C PHE A 116 -3.02 -4.58 -6.60
N GLY A 117 -2.31 -4.83 -5.51
CA GLY A 117 -2.88 -5.45 -4.32
C GLY A 117 -3.98 -4.59 -3.70
N GLY A 118 -3.73 -3.29 -3.55
CA GLY A 118 -4.73 -2.34 -3.08
C GLY A 118 -5.93 -2.26 -4.00
N LEU A 119 -5.69 -2.21 -5.31
CA LEU A 119 -6.77 -2.23 -6.31
C LEU A 119 -7.59 -3.53 -6.21
N THR A 120 -6.93 -4.65 -6.07
CA THR A 120 -7.60 -5.95 -5.92
C THR A 120 -8.50 -5.98 -4.68
N VAL A 121 -8.01 -5.48 -3.55
CA VAL A 121 -8.84 -5.36 -2.33
C VAL A 121 -10.03 -4.43 -2.57
N ALA A 122 -9.83 -3.31 -3.25
CA ALA A 122 -10.91 -2.38 -3.56
C ALA A 122 -12.02 -3.05 -4.41
N LEU A 123 -11.63 -3.90 -5.34
CA LEU A 123 -12.56 -4.62 -6.21
C LEU A 123 -13.25 -5.78 -5.49
N LEU A 124 -12.51 -6.55 -4.69
CA LEU A 124 -13.03 -7.76 -4.03
C LEU A 124 -13.77 -7.45 -2.71
N GLY A 125 -13.36 -6.41 -2.00
CA GLY A 125 -13.86 -6.12 -0.66
C GLY A 125 -13.20 -6.96 0.43
N SER A 126 -13.78 -6.91 1.64
CA SER A 126 -13.22 -7.51 2.84
C SER A 126 -13.27 -9.04 2.88
N GLY A 127 -14.27 -9.62 2.22
CA GLY A 127 -14.65 -11.00 2.48
C GLY A 127 -15.39 -11.15 3.80
N ARG A 128 -15.72 -12.37 4.15
CA ARG A 128 -16.52 -12.71 5.31
C ARG A 128 -15.74 -12.60 6.64
N PHE A 129 -14.44 -12.85 6.62
CA PHE A 129 -13.58 -12.80 7.80
C PHE A 129 -13.11 -11.37 8.09
N ALA A 130 -14.05 -10.50 8.41
CA ALA A 130 -13.80 -9.07 8.60
C ALA A 130 -14.65 -8.56 9.77
N PHE A 131 -14.13 -7.55 10.46
CA PHE A 131 -14.85 -6.91 11.55
C PHE A 131 -16.11 -6.21 11.04
N LYS A 132 -16.00 -5.56 9.88
CA LYS A 132 -17.14 -4.92 9.20
C LYS A 132 -17.05 -5.19 7.70
N ARG A 133 -17.87 -6.12 7.22
CA ARG A 133 -17.88 -6.50 5.79
C ARG A 133 -18.24 -5.32 4.90
N ASP A 134 -17.59 -5.27 3.75
CA ASP A 134 -17.92 -4.40 2.63
C ASP A 134 -17.74 -5.15 1.26
#